data_c6c11a1634b8c877467fac14e6d8cea4
#
_entry.id   c6c11a1634b8c877467fac14e6d8cea4
#
_cell.length_a   1.000
_cell.length_b   1.000
_cell.length_c   1.000
_cell.angle_alpha   90.00
_cell.angle_beta   90.00
_cell.angle_gamma   90.00
#
_symmetry.space_group_name_H-M   'P 1'
#
loop_
_entity.id
_entity.type
_entity.pdbx_description
1 polymer ?
#
loop_
_entity_poly.entity_id
_entity_poly.type
_entity_poly.pdbx_seq_one_letter_code
_entity_poly.pdbx_strand_id
1 'polypeptide(L)'
;MTSKTPVKMIVTDLDNTLLTDDKKISTYTFDIINACRNRGIKFIPATARPLRKLYGMEIITQFPYDALITCNGSRIYLDDEVLYHKGMNKQELDAFLPILLKHYGDTRISIEINNIIHVNHNVLEVDPSETQYQISDLSNLPDDTVDRIIIDLPDKTKLANVRAILPDYLYAQAVSDSPICRILHKSVAKSYAIEHIANLWDIQPEEIICFGDDENDLEMFDFCGQAIAMDNAIPEIKAVATGHTTHNNADGVAQWLEKYVLS
;
A
#
# COMPACT_ATOMS: atom_id res chain seq x y z
N MET A 1 20.61 -30.16 9.81
CA MET A 1 19.23 -29.65 9.70
C MET A 1 19.29 -28.18 10.10
N THR A 2 19.29 -27.26 9.16
CA THR A 2 19.20 -25.84 9.43
C THR A 2 17.82 -25.60 10.03
N SER A 3 17.74 -25.20 11.29
CA SER A 3 16.49 -24.78 11.95
C SER A 3 15.86 -23.70 11.08
N LYS A 4 14.66 -23.97 10.51
CA LYS A 4 13.89 -22.93 9.80
C LYS A 4 13.59 -21.85 10.84
N THR A 5 13.95 -20.62 10.54
CA THR A 5 13.58 -19.47 11.40
C THR A 5 12.07 -19.46 11.60
N PRO A 6 11.55 -19.39 12.82
CA PRO A 6 10.12 -19.42 13.04
C PRO A 6 9.48 -18.14 12.48
N VAL A 7 8.38 -18.28 11.77
CA VAL A 7 7.59 -17.15 11.26
C VAL A 7 6.84 -16.51 12.42
N LYS A 8 6.99 -15.20 12.59
CA LYS A 8 6.29 -14.42 13.61
C LYS A 8 5.32 -13.39 13.03
N MET A 9 5.55 -12.98 11.76
CA MET A 9 4.73 -11.96 11.11
C MET A 9 4.48 -12.31 9.64
N ILE A 10 3.24 -12.11 9.20
CA ILE A 10 2.81 -12.22 7.83
C ILE A 10 2.35 -10.84 7.39
N VAL A 11 2.92 -10.34 6.30
CA VAL A 11 2.52 -9.09 5.63
C VAL A 11 1.99 -9.43 4.26
N THR A 12 0.87 -8.86 3.86
CA THR A 12 0.33 -9.09 2.52
C THR A 12 -0.16 -7.79 1.89
N ASP A 13 0.15 -7.58 0.62
CA ASP A 13 -0.63 -6.62 -0.15
C ASP A 13 -2.09 -7.10 -0.26
N LEU A 14 -2.98 -6.19 -0.63
CA LEU A 14 -4.42 -6.47 -0.74
C LEU A 14 -4.85 -6.74 -2.17
N ASP A 15 -4.70 -5.75 -3.05
CA ASP A 15 -5.22 -5.81 -4.42
C ASP A 15 -4.40 -6.78 -5.27
N ASN A 16 -5.06 -7.75 -5.92
CA ASN A 16 -4.42 -8.80 -6.73
C ASN A 16 -3.45 -9.70 -5.93
N THR A 17 -3.43 -9.59 -4.60
CA THR A 17 -2.63 -10.44 -3.71
C THR A 17 -3.53 -11.21 -2.75
N LEU A 18 -4.01 -10.60 -1.67
CA LEU A 18 -4.94 -11.25 -0.74
C LEU A 18 -6.37 -11.28 -1.26
N LEU A 19 -6.79 -10.20 -1.92
CA LEU A 19 -8.13 -10.04 -2.46
C LEU A 19 -8.24 -10.66 -3.85
N THR A 20 -9.37 -11.32 -4.10
CA THR A 20 -9.76 -11.71 -5.46
C THR A 20 -10.00 -10.48 -6.33
N ASP A 21 -10.15 -10.65 -7.66
CA ASP A 21 -10.48 -9.57 -8.58
C ASP A 21 -11.81 -8.88 -8.20
N ASP A 22 -12.76 -9.64 -7.63
CA ASP A 22 -14.03 -9.12 -7.09
C ASP A 22 -13.88 -8.44 -5.72
N LYS A 23 -12.64 -8.24 -5.25
CA LYS A 23 -12.30 -7.59 -3.97
C LYS A 23 -12.87 -8.31 -2.73
N LYS A 24 -12.93 -9.63 -2.79
CA LYS A 24 -13.40 -10.51 -1.70
C LYS A 24 -12.27 -11.33 -1.11
N ILE A 25 -12.54 -11.87 0.07
CA ILE A 25 -11.69 -12.87 0.74
C ILE A 25 -12.51 -14.14 0.90
N SER A 26 -11.96 -15.29 0.50
CA SER A 26 -12.64 -16.57 0.66
C SER A 26 -12.68 -17.00 2.12
N THR A 27 -13.66 -17.84 2.48
CA THR A 27 -13.71 -18.47 3.81
C THR A 27 -12.46 -19.30 4.09
N TYR A 28 -11.91 -19.96 3.06
CA TYR A 28 -10.68 -20.72 3.20
C TYR A 28 -9.49 -19.81 3.58
N THR A 29 -9.30 -18.68 2.89
CA THR A 29 -8.27 -17.71 3.23
C THR A 29 -8.44 -17.14 4.66
N PHE A 30 -9.69 -16.84 5.04
CA PHE A 30 -10.03 -16.41 6.39
C PHE A 30 -9.61 -17.45 7.45
N ASP A 31 -9.97 -18.74 7.25
CA ASP A 31 -9.68 -19.82 8.19
C ASP A 31 -8.17 -20.07 8.34
N ILE A 32 -7.41 -20.03 7.24
CA ILE A 32 -5.96 -20.22 7.24
C ILE A 32 -5.25 -19.10 7.99
N ILE A 33 -5.64 -17.84 7.74
CA ILE A 33 -5.03 -16.70 8.46
C ILE A 33 -5.36 -16.75 9.95
N ASN A 34 -6.60 -17.10 10.31
CA ASN A 34 -6.96 -17.32 11.72
C ASN A 34 -6.13 -18.45 12.35
N ALA A 35 -5.90 -19.53 11.64
CA ALA A 35 -5.04 -20.60 12.14
C ALA A 35 -3.59 -20.14 12.38
N CYS A 36 -3.05 -19.30 11.51
CA CYS A 36 -1.73 -18.67 11.73
C CYS A 36 -1.74 -17.76 12.96
N ARG A 37 -2.76 -16.89 13.09
CA ARG A 37 -2.90 -15.99 14.25
C ARG A 37 -3.07 -16.75 15.57
N ASN A 38 -3.79 -17.87 15.59
CA ASN A 38 -3.93 -18.75 16.74
C ASN A 38 -2.62 -19.42 17.17
N ARG A 39 -1.60 -19.46 16.30
CA ARG A 39 -0.22 -19.85 16.61
C ARG A 39 0.63 -18.67 17.10
N GLY A 40 0.04 -17.48 17.28
CA GLY A 40 0.72 -16.27 17.73
C GLY A 40 1.43 -15.50 16.60
N ILE A 41 1.19 -15.85 15.33
CA ILE A 41 1.77 -15.14 14.18
C ILE A 41 0.94 -13.87 13.92
N LYS A 42 1.60 -12.72 13.86
CA LYS A 42 0.99 -11.44 13.54
C LYS A 42 0.58 -11.37 12.07
N PHE A 43 -0.57 -10.76 11.77
CA PHE A 43 -1.07 -10.59 10.42
C PHE A 43 -1.32 -9.12 10.10
N ILE A 44 -0.67 -8.61 9.04
CA ILE A 44 -0.64 -7.20 8.66
C ILE A 44 -0.99 -7.04 7.17
N PRO A 45 -2.17 -6.54 6.82
CA PRO A 45 -2.43 -6.02 5.49
C PRO A 45 -1.64 -4.73 5.23
N ALA A 46 -1.01 -4.63 4.05
CA ALA A 46 -0.20 -3.48 3.64
C ALA A 46 -0.60 -3.03 2.23
N THR A 47 -1.31 -1.91 2.11
CA THR A 47 -1.95 -1.51 0.86
C THR A 47 -1.62 -0.09 0.42
N ALA A 48 -1.73 0.15 -0.90
CA ALA A 48 -1.74 1.49 -1.46
C ALA A 48 -3.05 2.25 -1.21
N ARG A 49 -4.12 1.57 -0.78
CA ARG A 49 -5.40 2.21 -0.50
C ARG A 49 -5.32 3.08 0.75
N PRO A 50 -6.04 4.23 0.79
CA PRO A 50 -6.30 4.95 2.04
C PRO A 50 -7.39 4.24 2.83
N LEU A 51 -7.46 4.48 4.13
CA LEU A 51 -8.43 3.83 5.03
C LEU A 51 -9.88 4.01 4.56
N ARG A 52 -10.26 5.19 4.06
CA ARG A 52 -11.64 5.44 3.56
C ARG A 52 -12.07 4.52 2.41
N LYS A 53 -11.11 4.05 1.59
CA LYS A 53 -11.38 3.09 0.50
C LYS A 53 -11.45 1.64 0.95
N LEU A 54 -11.17 1.39 2.21
CA LEU A 54 -11.30 0.09 2.85
C LEU A 54 -12.61 -0.03 3.66
N TYR A 55 -13.25 1.11 3.99
CA TYR A 55 -14.53 1.08 4.69
C TYR A 55 -15.58 0.28 3.90
N GLY A 56 -16.23 -0.66 4.59
CA GLY A 56 -17.20 -1.56 3.98
C GLY A 56 -16.61 -2.80 3.31
N MET A 57 -15.29 -2.88 3.16
CA MET A 57 -14.64 -4.11 2.71
C MET A 57 -14.51 -5.11 3.87
N GLU A 58 -14.60 -6.41 3.55
CA GLU A 58 -14.50 -7.49 4.54
C GLU A 58 -13.21 -7.43 5.35
N ILE A 59 -12.10 -7.01 4.74
CA ILE A 59 -10.79 -6.86 5.39
C ILE A 59 -10.83 -5.93 6.61
N ILE A 60 -11.74 -4.96 6.66
CA ILE A 60 -11.89 -4.04 7.79
C ILE A 60 -13.00 -4.49 8.73
N THR A 61 -14.11 -5.03 8.19
CA THR A 61 -15.32 -5.27 8.98
C THR A 61 -15.36 -6.65 9.62
N GLN A 62 -14.68 -7.64 9.04
CA GLN A 62 -14.82 -9.04 9.44
C GLN A 62 -13.47 -9.76 9.57
N PHE A 63 -12.41 -9.22 8.95
CA PHE A 63 -11.14 -9.91 8.86
C PHE A 63 -10.23 -9.52 10.03
N PRO A 64 -9.68 -10.48 10.78
CA PRO A 64 -8.81 -10.18 11.90
C PRO A 64 -7.41 -9.81 11.41
N TYR A 65 -6.93 -8.63 11.76
CA TYR A 65 -5.55 -8.19 11.58
C TYR A 65 -4.99 -7.62 12.89
N ASP A 66 -3.66 -7.60 13.00
CA ASP A 66 -2.99 -7.07 14.21
C ASP A 66 -2.58 -5.62 14.04
N ALA A 67 -2.32 -5.19 12.80
CA ALA A 67 -2.14 -3.80 12.40
C ALA A 67 -2.48 -3.67 10.91
N LEU A 68 -2.70 -2.44 10.45
CA LEU A 68 -3.04 -2.12 9.06
C LEU A 68 -2.11 -1.03 8.53
N ILE A 69 -1.42 -1.32 7.42
CA ILE A 69 -0.58 -0.35 6.71
C ILE A 69 -1.36 0.17 5.49
N THR A 70 -1.50 1.50 5.37
CA THR A 70 -2.25 2.15 4.28
C THR A 70 -1.39 3.17 3.54
N CYS A 71 -1.89 3.66 2.40
CA CYS A 71 -1.23 4.69 1.58
C CYS A 71 0.24 4.37 1.26
N ASN A 72 0.55 3.10 0.86
CA ASN A 72 1.91 2.62 0.58
C ASN A 72 2.89 2.72 1.78
N GLY A 73 2.40 2.67 3.02
CA GLY A 73 3.27 2.80 4.19
C GLY A 73 3.30 4.20 4.80
N SER A 74 2.48 5.13 4.30
CA SER A 74 2.36 6.46 4.93
C SER A 74 1.77 6.36 6.33
N ARG A 75 0.80 5.45 6.55
CA ARG A 75 0.13 5.29 7.84
C ARG A 75 0.12 3.86 8.33
N ILE A 76 0.27 3.69 9.63
CA ILE A 76 0.00 2.44 10.36
C ILE A 76 -1.13 2.70 11.34
N TYR A 77 -2.14 1.85 11.29
CA TYR A 77 -3.21 1.79 12.28
C TYR A 77 -3.00 0.57 13.18
N LEU A 78 -3.07 0.80 14.49
CA LEU A 78 -3.06 -0.20 15.54
C LEU A 78 -4.24 0.09 16.48
N ASP A 79 -5.11 -0.90 16.70
CA ASP A 79 -6.32 -0.73 17.50
C ASP A 79 -7.16 0.50 17.11
N ASP A 80 -7.32 0.71 15.78
CA ASP A 80 -8.03 1.83 15.14
C ASP A 80 -7.40 3.22 15.36
N GLU A 81 -6.24 3.30 16.01
CA GLU A 81 -5.50 4.54 16.19
C GLU A 81 -4.30 4.64 15.22
N VAL A 82 -3.93 5.87 14.87
CA VAL A 82 -2.75 6.12 14.02
C VAL A 82 -1.49 5.99 14.89
N LEU A 83 -0.79 4.87 14.74
CA LEU A 83 0.50 4.62 15.42
C LEU A 83 1.66 5.36 14.72
N TYR A 84 1.60 5.48 13.41
CA TYR A 84 2.69 6.02 12.58
C TYR A 84 2.09 6.81 11.43
N HIS A 85 2.69 7.98 11.14
CA HIS A 85 2.32 8.79 10.00
C HIS A 85 3.56 9.47 9.42
N LYS A 86 3.87 9.19 8.15
CA LYS A 86 4.94 9.80 7.38
C LYS A 86 4.44 10.24 6.02
N GLY A 87 5.00 11.30 5.51
CA GLY A 87 4.65 11.85 4.22
C GLY A 87 5.34 13.19 3.99
N MET A 88 4.83 13.96 3.06
CA MET A 88 5.30 15.32 2.77
C MET A 88 4.73 16.28 3.82
N ASN A 89 5.57 17.11 4.39
CA ASN A 89 5.11 18.16 5.30
C ASN A 89 4.54 19.37 4.53
N LYS A 90 3.87 20.29 5.25
CA LYS A 90 3.24 21.46 4.64
C LYS A 90 4.23 22.37 3.91
N GLN A 91 5.43 22.57 4.45
CA GLN A 91 6.46 23.43 3.83
C GLN A 91 6.95 22.82 2.51
N GLU A 92 7.14 21.51 2.45
CA GLU A 92 7.51 20.79 1.23
C GLU A 92 6.39 20.85 0.20
N LEU A 93 5.13 20.67 0.62
CA LEU A 93 3.97 20.81 -0.25
C LEU A 93 3.89 22.22 -0.83
N ASP A 94 3.99 23.27 -0.01
CA ASP A 94 3.89 24.66 -0.44
C ASP A 94 5.01 25.06 -1.42
N ALA A 95 6.18 24.46 -1.28
CA ALA A 95 7.29 24.66 -2.22
C ALA A 95 7.06 23.95 -3.56
N PHE A 96 6.45 22.77 -3.55
CA PHE A 96 6.27 21.94 -4.75
C PHE A 96 4.95 22.22 -5.50
N LEU A 97 3.86 22.49 -4.80
CA LEU A 97 2.53 22.63 -5.40
C LEU A 97 2.44 23.69 -6.51
N PRO A 98 3.07 24.87 -6.43
CA PRO A 98 3.08 25.83 -7.53
C PRO A 98 3.74 25.30 -8.81
N ILE A 99 4.79 24.48 -8.65
CA ILE A 99 5.47 23.83 -9.78
C ILE A 99 4.53 22.82 -10.43
N LEU A 100 3.88 22.00 -9.60
CA LEU A 100 2.93 20.97 -10.06
C LEU A 100 1.74 21.62 -10.79
N LEU A 101 1.13 22.64 -10.22
CA LEU A 101 0.01 23.38 -10.80
C LEU A 101 0.39 24.04 -12.14
N LYS A 102 1.59 24.57 -12.27
CA LYS A 102 2.08 25.16 -13.53
C LYS A 102 2.15 24.14 -14.66
N HIS A 103 2.50 22.89 -14.38
CA HIS A 103 2.71 21.84 -15.38
C HIS A 103 1.46 20.95 -15.61
N TYR A 104 0.64 20.77 -14.57
CA TYR A 104 -0.47 19.82 -14.55
C TYR A 104 -1.78 20.41 -14.04
N GLY A 105 -1.89 21.74 -13.85
CA GLY A 105 -3.06 22.40 -13.29
C GLY A 105 -4.35 22.24 -14.10
N ASP A 106 -4.21 21.98 -15.40
CA ASP A 106 -5.35 21.69 -16.32
C ASP A 106 -5.85 20.23 -16.19
N THR A 107 -5.13 19.38 -15.43
CA THR A 107 -5.52 18.00 -15.13
C THR A 107 -6.00 17.90 -13.70
N ARG A 108 -6.65 16.79 -13.36
CA ARG A 108 -7.01 16.53 -11.97
C ARG A 108 -5.75 16.31 -11.13
N ILE A 109 -5.63 17.09 -10.06
CA ILE A 109 -4.65 16.94 -9.00
C ILE A 109 -5.43 16.65 -7.71
N SER A 110 -5.13 15.54 -7.08
CA SER A 110 -5.71 15.13 -5.79
C SER A 110 -4.62 15.05 -4.74
N ILE A 111 -4.78 15.74 -3.63
CA ILE A 111 -3.86 15.76 -2.50
C ILE A 111 -4.55 15.12 -1.32
N GLU A 112 -3.96 14.06 -0.79
CA GLU A 112 -4.55 13.30 0.31
C GLU A 112 -3.94 13.75 1.64
N ILE A 113 -4.79 14.30 2.51
CA ILE A 113 -4.44 14.77 3.85
C ILE A 113 -5.54 14.29 4.81
N ASN A 114 -5.16 13.64 5.91
CA ASN A 114 -6.09 13.19 6.94
C ASN A 114 -7.26 12.36 6.41
N ASN A 115 -6.97 11.44 5.47
CA ASN A 115 -7.98 10.59 4.85
C ASN A 115 -9.05 11.35 4.02
N ILE A 116 -8.81 12.62 3.71
CA ILE A 116 -9.64 13.48 2.86
C ILE A 116 -8.88 13.79 1.57
N ILE A 117 -9.56 13.74 0.43
CA ILE A 117 -9.00 14.21 -0.84
C ILE A 117 -9.29 15.69 -1.02
N HIS A 118 -8.26 16.51 -1.17
CA HIS A 118 -8.34 17.87 -1.67
C HIS A 118 -8.06 17.86 -3.17
N VAL A 119 -8.99 18.33 -3.99
CA VAL A 119 -8.93 18.16 -5.45
C VAL A 119 -9.35 19.42 -6.19
N ASN A 120 -8.66 19.71 -7.31
CA ASN A 120 -8.97 20.88 -8.15
C ASN A 120 -10.08 20.64 -9.19
N HIS A 121 -10.60 19.41 -9.34
CA HIS A 121 -11.66 19.03 -10.26
C HIS A 121 -12.75 18.21 -9.56
N ASN A 122 -13.90 18.04 -10.20
CA ASN A 122 -14.96 17.20 -9.65
C ASN A 122 -14.54 15.72 -9.66
N VAL A 123 -14.21 15.18 -8.50
CA VAL A 123 -13.73 13.79 -8.33
C VAL A 123 -14.81 12.76 -8.64
N LEU A 124 -16.08 13.09 -8.46
CA LEU A 124 -17.21 12.17 -8.70
C LEU A 124 -17.41 11.82 -10.17
N GLU A 125 -16.86 12.61 -11.09
CA GLU A 125 -16.85 12.27 -12.52
C GLU A 125 -15.92 11.08 -12.82
N VAL A 126 -14.92 10.85 -11.95
CA VAL A 126 -13.90 9.79 -12.10
C VAL A 126 -14.12 8.65 -11.11
N ASP A 127 -14.51 8.98 -9.90
CA ASP A 127 -14.78 8.02 -8.81
C ASP A 127 -16.10 8.38 -8.08
N PRO A 128 -17.24 7.90 -8.58
CA PRO A 128 -18.55 8.16 -7.96
C PRO A 128 -18.67 7.60 -6.52
N SER A 129 -17.81 6.70 -6.12
CA SER A 129 -17.79 6.11 -4.76
C SER A 129 -17.03 6.95 -3.74
N GLU A 130 -16.33 8.02 -4.16
CA GLU A 130 -15.59 8.87 -3.24
C GLU A 130 -16.53 9.73 -2.41
N THR A 131 -16.41 9.63 -1.08
CA THR A 131 -17.30 10.31 -0.13
C THR A 131 -16.57 11.32 0.75
N GLN A 132 -15.24 11.29 0.80
CA GLN A 132 -14.43 12.17 1.64
C GLN A 132 -13.50 13.03 0.77
N TYR A 133 -14.05 14.10 0.19
CA TYR A 133 -13.31 15.01 -0.68
C TYR A 133 -13.73 16.46 -0.50
N GLN A 134 -12.83 17.37 -0.86
CA GLN A 134 -13.04 18.81 -0.92
C GLN A 134 -12.54 19.34 -2.27
N ILE A 135 -13.43 19.97 -3.02
CA ILE A 135 -13.07 20.63 -4.28
C ILE A 135 -12.62 22.05 -3.96
N SER A 136 -11.45 22.44 -4.41
CA SER A 136 -10.89 23.78 -4.22
C SER A 136 -9.82 24.08 -5.29
N ASP A 137 -9.29 25.28 -5.28
CA ASP A 137 -8.12 25.67 -6.09
C ASP A 137 -6.78 25.20 -5.49
N LEU A 138 -6.83 24.43 -4.41
CA LEU A 138 -5.68 23.92 -3.64
C LEU A 138 -4.82 25.02 -2.97
N SER A 139 -5.30 26.26 -2.91
CA SER A 139 -4.53 27.37 -2.32
C SER A 139 -4.52 27.39 -0.79
N ASN A 140 -5.49 26.73 -0.15
CA ASN A 140 -5.65 26.72 1.30
C ASN A 140 -5.84 25.28 1.82
N LEU A 141 -4.74 24.53 1.84
CA LEU A 141 -4.72 23.15 2.33
C LEU A 141 -4.40 23.10 3.82
N PRO A 142 -4.88 22.08 4.55
CA PRO A 142 -4.56 21.88 5.96
C PRO A 142 -3.05 21.84 6.22
N ASP A 143 -2.63 22.36 7.37
CA ASP A 143 -1.26 22.20 7.86
C ASP A 143 -1.11 20.84 8.55
N ASP A 144 -0.93 19.83 7.73
CA ASP A 144 -0.78 18.45 8.17
C ASP A 144 0.06 17.66 7.16
N THR A 145 0.40 16.43 7.52
CA THR A 145 1.16 15.52 6.66
C THR A 145 0.34 15.08 5.45
N VAL A 146 0.92 15.23 4.27
CA VAL A 146 0.35 14.76 3.00
C VAL A 146 0.74 13.30 2.78
N ASP A 147 -0.25 12.42 2.70
CA ASP A 147 -0.01 11.00 2.46
C ASP A 147 0.53 10.75 1.04
N ARG A 148 -0.06 11.44 0.06
CA ARG A 148 0.33 11.37 -1.36
C ARG A 148 -0.34 12.46 -2.18
N ILE A 149 0.20 12.70 -3.38
CA ILE A 149 -0.44 13.46 -4.45
C ILE A 149 -0.75 12.50 -5.59
N ILE A 150 -1.91 12.64 -6.22
CA ILE A 150 -2.32 11.87 -7.39
C ILE A 150 -2.62 12.84 -8.52
N ILE A 151 -2.07 12.59 -9.69
CA ILE A 151 -2.38 13.32 -10.93
C ILE A 151 -2.91 12.36 -11.99
N ASP A 152 -3.79 12.85 -12.86
CA ASP A 152 -4.18 12.10 -14.05
C ASP A 152 -3.01 12.04 -15.03
N LEU A 153 -2.65 10.82 -15.42
CA LEU A 153 -1.57 10.53 -16.37
C LEU A 153 -2.01 9.40 -17.32
N PRO A 154 -2.93 9.69 -18.25
CA PRO A 154 -3.45 8.67 -19.17
C PRO A 154 -2.37 8.10 -20.10
N ASP A 155 -1.35 8.91 -20.43
CA ASP A 155 -0.18 8.50 -21.20
C ASP A 155 1.00 8.24 -20.25
N LYS A 156 1.20 6.98 -19.87
CA LYS A 156 2.28 6.57 -18.95
C LYS A 156 3.69 6.84 -19.48
N THR A 157 3.86 7.01 -20.81
CA THR A 157 5.16 7.37 -21.40
C THR A 157 5.65 8.75 -20.92
N LYS A 158 4.73 9.59 -20.43
CA LYS A 158 5.03 10.91 -19.85
C LYS A 158 5.49 10.87 -18.40
N LEU A 159 5.61 9.70 -17.76
CA LEU A 159 6.08 9.59 -16.38
C LEU A 159 7.46 10.25 -16.19
N ALA A 160 8.34 10.16 -17.19
CA ALA A 160 9.65 10.84 -17.17
C ALA A 160 9.52 12.38 -17.02
N ASN A 161 8.49 12.99 -17.62
CA ASN A 161 8.24 14.44 -17.50
C ASN A 161 7.77 14.80 -16.09
N VAL A 162 6.96 13.93 -15.44
CA VAL A 162 6.58 14.11 -14.04
C VAL A 162 7.83 14.04 -13.17
N ARG A 163 8.64 13.01 -13.35
CA ARG A 163 9.89 12.82 -12.58
C ARG A 163 10.87 13.97 -12.74
N ALA A 164 10.92 14.61 -13.91
CA ALA A 164 11.82 15.72 -14.19
C ALA A 164 11.53 17.01 -13.40
N ILE A 165 10.32 17.17 -12.86
CA ILE A 165 9.93 18.35 -12.06
C ILE A 165 9.92 18.08 -10.56
N LEU A 166 10.15 16.81 -10.15
CA LEU A 166 10.12 16.45 -8.73
C LEU A 166 11.38 16.97 -8.00
N PRO A 167 11.21 17.54 -6.80
CA PRO A 167 12.33 17.75 -5.89
C PRO A 167 12.87 16.41 -5.39
N ASP A 168 14.12 16.42 -4.89
CA ASP A 168 14.85 15.22 -4.50
C ASP A 168 14.18 14.38 -3.40
N TYR A 169 13.29 14.95 -2.61
CA TYR A 169 12.58 14.27 -1.54
C TYR A 169 11.31 13.52 -2.03
N LEU A 170 10.93 13.67 -3.31
CA LEU A 170 9.76 13.00 -3.89
C LEU A 170 10.15 11.95 -4.93
N TYR A 171 9.23 11.01 -5.16
CA TYR A 171 9.28 10.12 -6.31
C TYR A 171 7.89 9.96 -6.94
N ALA A 172 7.85 9.52 -8.19
CA ALA A 172 6.62 9.30 -8.92
C ALA A 172 6.54 7.87 -9.46
N GLN A 173 5.37 7.27 -9.29
CA GLN A 173 5.03 5.92 -9.72
C GLN A 173 3.75 5.95 -10.55
N ALA A 174 3.77 5.37 -11.75
CA ALA A 174 2.56 5.13 -12.53
C ALA A 174 1.82 3.93 -11.94
N VAL A 175 0.50 3.97 -11.93
CA VAL A 175 -0.33 2.85 -11.48
C VAL A 175 -0.62 1.94 -12.67
N SER A 176 -0.38 0.63 -12.53
CA SER A 176 -0.43 -0.34 -13.63
C SER A 176 -1.80 -0.34 -14.31
N ASP A 177 -2.87 -0.43 -13.54
CA ASP A 177 -4.25 -0.61 -14.03
C ASP A 177 -5.08 0.67 -14.01
N SER A 178 -4.45 1.85 -13.91
CA SER A 178 -5.16 3.12 -13.80
C SER A 178 -4.42 4.24 -14.55
N PRO A 179 -5.15 5.20 -15.16
CA PRO A 179 -4.56 6.33 -15.85
C PRO A 179 -4.05 7.42 -14.92
N ILE A 180 -3.44 7.04 -13.80
CA ILE A 180 -2.94 7.97 -12.78
C ILE A 180 -1.46 7.74 -12.47
N CYS A 181 -0.84 8.79 -11.94
CA CYS A 181 0.48 8.76 -11.32
C CYS A 181 0.35 9.16 -9.84
N ARG A 182 0.99 8.41 -8.95
CA ARG A 182 1.15 8.75 -7.54
C ARG A 182 2.49 9.47 -7.36
N ILE A 183 2.48 10.58 -6.63
CA ILE A 183 3.69 11.27 -6.17
C ILE A 183 3.73 11.10 -4.66
N LEU A 184 4.82 10.53 -4.18
CA LEU A 184 5.02 10.14 -2.79
C LEU A 184 6.32 10.75 -2.25
N HIS A 185 6.37 10.96 -0.95
CA HIS A 185 7.60 11.32 -0.27
C HIS A 185 8.51 10.09 -0.12
N LYS A 186 9.83 10.25 -0.27
CA LYS A 186 10.81 9.15 -0.19
C LYS A 186 10.89 8.47 1.19
N SER A 187 10.33 9.09 2.23
CA SER A 187 10.16 8.43 3.55
C SER A 187 8.96 7.50 3.62
N VAL A 188 8.19 7.35 2.52
CA VAL A 188 6.99 6.51 2.46
C VAL A 188 7.28 5.29 1.61
N ALA A 189 7.28 4.13 2.25
CA ALA A 189 7.35 2.83 1.62
C ALA A 189 6.71 1.79 2.53
N LYS A 190 6.16 0.71 1.97
CA LYS A 190 5.64 -0.41 2.77
C LYS A 190 6.72 -0.97 3.69
N SER A 191 7.96 -1.10 3.22
CA SER A 191 9.11 -1.58 3.98
C SER A 191 9.37 -0.78 5.26
N TYR A 192 9.34 0.55 5.21
CA TYR A 192 9.57 1.39 6.38
C TYR A 192 8.46 1.24 7.43
N ALA A 193 7.21 1.09 6.99
CA ALA A 193 6.09 0.84 7.89
C ALA A 193 6.20 -0.57 8.53
N ILE A 194 6.60 -1.57 7.75
CA ILE A 194 6.85 -2.93 8.24
C ILE A 194 8.00 -2.94 9.26
N GLU A 195 9.11 -2.28 8.94
CA GLU A 195 10.25 -2.14 9.86
C GLU A 195 9.83 -1.49 11.18
N HIS A 196 9.02 -0.42 11.11
CA HIS A 196 8.54 0.27 12.32
C HIS A 196 7.74 -0.67 13.23
N ILE A 197 6.82 -1.45 12.66
CA ILE A 197 5.96 -2.35 13.43
C ILE A 197 6.72 -3.60 13.90
N ALA A 198 7.65 -4.10 13.11
CA ALA A 198 8.53 -5.20 13.46
C ALA A 198 9.40 -4.85 14.67
N ASN A 199 9.98 -3.65 14.68
CA ASN A 199 10.74 -3.12 15.82
C ASN A 199 9.86 -2.97 17.08
N LEU A 200 8.61 -2.53 16.94
CA LEU A 200 7.67 -2.43 18.07
C LEU A 200 7.40 -3.78 18.74
N TRP A 201 7.38 -4.86 17.96
CA TRP A 201 7.07 -6.20 18.44
C TRP A 201 8.30 -7.10 18.62
N ASP A 202 9.53 -6.55 18.47
CA ASP A 202 10.80 -7.29 18.53
C ASP A 202 10.82 -8.50 17.59
N ILE A 203 10.39 -8.25 16.32
CA ILE A 203 10.38 -9.23 15.24
C ILE A 203 11.50 -8.89 14.24
N GLN A 204 12.36 -9.88 13.95
CA GLN A 204 13.45 -9.70 13.00
C GLN A 204 12.98 -9.90 11.56
N PRO A 205 13.60 -9.26 10.55
CA PRO A 205 13.23 -9.43 9.15
C PRO A 205 13.14 -10.89 8.69
N GLU A 206 14.03 -11.75 9.18
CA GLU A 206 14.09 -13.19 8.86
C GLU A 206 12.87 -13.98 9.38
N GLU A 207 12.11 -13.39 10.31
CA GLU A 207 10.89 -13.94 10.89
C GLU A 207 9.61 -13.45 10.20
N ILE A 208 9.78 -12.66 9.11
CA ILE A 208 8.68 -12.02 8.37
C ILE A 208 8.52 -12.69 7.00
N ILE A 209 7.28 -13.01 6.66
CA ILE A 209 6.88 -13.40 5.31
C ILE A 209 6.06 -12.27 4.70
N CYS A 210 6.35 -11.90 3.45
CA CYS A 210 5.50 -10.99 2.71
C CYS A 210 4.98 -11.60 1.40
N PHE A 211 3.79 -11.12 0.97
CA PHE A 211 3.14 -11.48 -0.29
C PHE A 211 2.83 -10.21 -1.07
N GLY A 212 3.06 -10.23 -2.39
CA GLY A 212 2.82 -9.08 -3.25
C GLY A 212 2.82 -9.42 -4.73
N ASP A 213 2.45 -8.45 -5.56
CA ASP A 213 2.30 -8.63 -7.00
C ASP A 213 2.78 -7.47 -7.87
N ASP A 214 2.93 -6.23 -7.35
CA ASP A 214 3.20 -5.04 -8.15
C ASP A 214 4.44 -4.25 -7.65
N GLU A 215 4.87 -3.26 -8.41
CA GLU A 215 6.08 -2.45 -8.21
C GLU A 215 6.21 -1.88 -6.77
N ASN A 216 5.08 -1.52 -6.14
CA ASN A 216 5.07 -0.98 -4.78
C ASN A 216 5.35 -2.02 -3.69
N ASP A 217 5.55 -3.29 -4.05
CA ASP A 217 5.92 -4.38 -3.15
C ASP A 217 7.42 -4.68 -3.17
N LEU A 218 8.17 -4.14 -4.15
CA LEU A 218 9.61 -4.42 -4.31
C LEU A 218 10.40 -4.17 -3.01
N GLU A 219 10.17 -3.03 -2.36
CA GLU A 219 10.92 -2.66 -1.15
C GLU A 219 10.57 -3.55 0.05
N MET A 220 9.32 -4.03 0.18
CA MET A 220 9.00 -5.00 1.23
C MET A 220 9.57 -6.39 0.92
N PHE A 221 9.75 -6.75 -0.36
CA PHE A 221 10.40 -7.99 -0.77
C PHE A 221 11.88 -8.00 -0.40
N ASP A 222 12.56 -6.85 -0.56
CA ASP A 222 13.96 -6.70 -0.14
C ASP A 222 14.14 -6.73 1.38
N PHE A 223 13.12 -6.28 2.14
CA PHE A 223 13.19 -6.20 3.59
C PHE A 223 12.85 -7.53 4.29
N CYS A 224 11.83 -8.25 3.83
CA CYS A 224 11.32 -9.45 4.50
C CYS A 224 12.21 -10.67 4.24
N GLY A 225 12.36 -11.54 5.23
CA GLY A 225 13.17 -12.76 5.10
C GLY A 225 12.61 -13.76 4.09
N GLN A 226 11.31 -13.77 3.86
CA GLN A 226 10.65 -14.55 2.82
C GLN A 226 9.69 -13.65 2.04
N ALA A 227 9.93 -13.53 0.73
CA ALA A 227 9.15 -12.72 -0.19
C ALA A 227 8.49 -13.64 -1.24
N ILE A 228 7.17 -13.71 -1.22
CA ILE A 228 6.39 -14.68 -1.99
C ILE A 228 5.61 -13.96 -3.08
N ALA A 229 6.02 -14.15 -4.33
CA ALA A 229 5.33 -13.59 -5.49
C ALA A 229 4.04 -14.35 -5.82
N MET A 230 2.97 -13.61 -6.09
CA MET A 230 1.75 -14.17 -6.65
C MET A 230 1.98 -14.64 -8.10
N ASP A 231 1.20 -15.63 -8.58
CA ASP A 231 1.30 -16.08 -9.97
C ASP A 231 0.92 -14.98 -10.98
N ASN A 232 0.02 -14.09 -10.60
CA ASN A 232 -0.35 -12.90 -11.37
C ASN A 232 0.62 -11.70 -11.20
N ALA A 233 1.69 -11.84 -10.41
CA ALA A 233 2.65 -10.75 -10.18
C ALA A 233 3.41 -10.35 -11.46
N ILE A 234 3.84 -9.09 -11.49
CA ILE A 234 4.69 -8.56 -12.57
C ILE A 234 6.05 -9.28 -12.61
N PRO A 235 6.72 -9.31 -13.78
CA PRO A 235 8.01 -10.00 -13.91
C PRO A 235 9.08 -9.53 -12.92
N GLU A 236 9.09 -8.24 -12.59
CA GLU A 236 10.05 -7.60 -11.67
C GLU A 236 9.92 -8.17 -10.25
N ILE A 237 8.70 -8.34 -9.77
CA ILE A 237 8.41 -8.97 -8.46
C ILE A 237 8.81 -10.44 -8.47
N LYS A 238 8.45 -11.18 -9.54
CA LYS A 238 8.82 -12.59 -9.67
C LYS A 238 10.33 -12.80 -9.68
N ALA A 239 11.09 -11.86 -10.23
CA ALA A 239 12.55 -11.96 -10.34
C ALA A 239 13.27 -11.82 -8.99
N VAL A 240 12.70 -11.06 -8.02
CA VAL A 240 13.31 -10.84 -6.70
C VAL A 240 12.72 -11.72 -5.60
N ALA A 241 11.64 -12.45 -5.90
CA ALA A 241 10.94 -13.29 -4.92
C ALA A 241 11.81 -14.48 -4.46
N THR A 242 11.73 -14.80 -3.17
CA THR A 242 12.33 -16.01 -2.59
C THR A 242 11.45 -17.25 -2.76
N GLY A 243 10.18 -17.07 -3.11
CA GLY A 243 9.21 -18.13 -3.38
C GLY A 243 8.05 -17.63 -4.24
N HIS A 244 7.25 -18.58 -4.72
CA HIS A 244 6.08 -18.30 -5.55
C HIS A 244 4.86 -19.04 -5.03
N THR A 245 3.68 -18.46 -5.25
CA THR A 245 2.40 -19.08 -4.93
C THR A 245 1.46 -19.01 -6.13
N THR A 246 0.24 -19.51 -6.00
CA THR A 246 -0.78 -19.51 -7.05
C THR A 246 -1.42 -18.11 -7.20
N HIS A 247 -2.34 -17.98 -8.16
CA HIS A 247 -3.04 -16.75 -8.48
C HIS A 247 -3.90 -16.27 -7.30
N ASN A 248 -4.12 -14.94 -7.17
CA ASN A 248 -4.97 -14.37 -6.13
C ASN A 248 -6.41 -14.94 -6.15
N ASN A 249 -7.00 -15.18 -7.32
CA ASN A 249 -8.32 -15.81 -7.47
C ASN A 249 -8.34 -17.31 -7.08
N ALA A 250 -7.18 -17.90 -6.82
CA ALA A 250 -7.03 -19.28 -6.36
C ALA A 250 -6.57 -19.36 -4.90
N ASP A 251 -6.78 -18.31 -4.10
CA ASP A 251 -6.38 -18.27 -2.69
C ASP A 251 -4.86 -18.47 -2.47
N GLY A 252 -4.01 -17.93 -3.34
CA GLY A 252 -2.59 -18.19 -3.36
C GLY A 252 -1.87 -17.94 -2.03
N VAL A 253 -2.24 -16.88 -1.32
CA VAL A 253 -1.70 -16.58 0.03
C VAL A 253 -2.02 -17.71 1.00
N ALA A 254 -3.29 -18.13 1.07
CA ALA A 254 -3.73 -19.18 1.99
C ALA A 254 -3.11 -20.54 1.67
N GLN A 255 -3.05 -20.93 0.39
CA GLN A 255 -2.43 -22.19 -0.03
C GLN A 255 -0.96 -22.27 0.39
N TRP A 256 -0.23 -21.14 0.23
CA TRP A 256 1.16 -21.09 0.63
C TRP A 256 1.33 -21.20 2.15
N LEU A 257 0.53 -20.46 2.92
CA LEU A 257 0.56 -20.47 4.38
C LEU A 257 0.19 -21.85 4.95
N GLU A 258 -0.84 -22.51 4.42
CA GLU A 258 -1.21 -23.86 4.84
C GLU A 258 -0.07 -24.83 4.65
N LYS A 259 0.57 -24.79 3.47
CA LYS A 259 1.62 -25.75 3.09
C LYS A 259 2.93 -25.53 3.85
N TYR A 260 3.34 -24.29 4.12
CA TYR A 260 4.71 -23.98 4.57
C TYR A 260 4.77 -23.42 6.00
N VAL A 261 3.66 -22.93 6.55
CA VAL A 261 3.58 -22.36 7.89
C VAL A 261 2.77 -23.25 8.84
N LEU A 262 1.65 -23.82 8.36
CA LEU A 262 0.74 -24.59 9.22
C LEU A 262 1.01 -26.11 9.20
N SER A 263 1.69 -26.64 8.15
CA SER A 263 2.04 -28.06 8.02
C SER A 263 3.09 -28.53 9.03
#